data_d07b3676941e1320d0b26c131c033243
#
_entry.id   d07b3676941e1320d0b26c131c033243
#
_cell.length_a   1.000
_cell.length_b   1.000
_cell.length_c   1.000
_cell.angle_alpha   90.00
_cell.angle_beta   90.00
_cell.angle_gamma   90.00
#
_symmetry.space_group_name_H-M   'P 1'
#
loop_
_entity.id
_entity.type
_entity.pdbx_description
1 polymer ?
#
loop_
_entity_poly.entity_id
_entity_poly.type
_entity_poly.pdbx_seq_one_letter_code
_entity_poly.pdbx_strand_id
1 'polypeptide(L)'
;SAAPLVPVATGAGTRTTTVWSGTVVLQDGYTVESGDILVVQSGTTIQLGDDETITVDGRLTVQGTTTAPVLLESILGNHDGIVFNSTSFGLGSKLENLTITDAEYGVTIYGSDPILNDLTVINADRVAVDLFSSASPRINDLVIDGGGQDVHAFSTSWRYGIGLSIGAYSAPIVNGVTIDGLISRGLNYWGNSGGMISNLQISNISGATLAIAAGIWVEDSRPLITDSEVTRCDNGIFVRHITSGWTTRPTFVRATVEDSQYRGIMVEQYNHSLYSNVPYNAVFEDLE
;
A
#
# COMPACT_ATOMS: atom_id res chain seq x y z
N SER A 1 13.39 -5.80 33.07
CA SER A 1 13.32 -5.98 31.66
C SER A 1 14.71 -6.11 31.08
N ALA A 2 15.04 -7.25 30.49
CA ALA A 2 16.31 -7.44 29.81
C ALA A 2 16.14 -6.87 28.38
N ALA A 3 17.03 -5.96 27.98
CA ALA A 3 17.10 -5.48 26.60
C ALA A 3 17.33 -6.67 25.65
N PRO A 4 16.67 -6.71 24.49
CA PRO A 4 16.92 -7.76 23.53
C PRO A 4 18.38 -7.72 23.08
N LEU A 5 19.04 -8.88 23.07
CA LEU A 5 20.38 -9.02 22.53
C LEU A 5 20.31 -8.86 21.00
N VAL A 6 20.74 -7.73 20.51
CA VAL A 6 21.03 -7.56 19.08
C VAL A 6 22.34 -8.29 18.78
N PRO A 7 22.35 -9.39 18.02
CA PRO A 7 23.58 -10.04 17.67
C PRO A 7 24.39 -9.15 16.71
N VAL A 8 25.64 -8.85 17.08
CA VAL A 8 26.59 -8.19 16.18
C VAL A 8 27.06 -9.20 15.15
N ALA A 9 26.69 -9.01 13.88
CA ALA A 9 27.14 -9.84 12.79
C ALA A 9 28.64 -9.67 12.57
N THR A 10 29.41 -10.75 12.64
CA THR A 10 30.80 -10.78 12.25
C THR A 10 31.00 -11.80 11.12
N GLY A 11 31.28 -11.32 9.92
CA GLY A 11 31.84 -12.14 8.86
C GLY A 11 31.00 -12.27 7.59
N ALA A 12 31.59 -11.99 6.45
CA ALA A 12 31.01 -12.18 5.13
C ALA A 12 30.69 -13.67 4.89
N GLY A 13 29.43 -13.98 4.58
CA GLY A 13 29.03 -15.25 4.01
C GLY A 13 28.20 -16.19 4.90
N THR A 14 27.89 -15.86 6.15
CA THR A 14 27.01 -16.67 7.00
C THR A 14 25.62 -16.04 7.06
N ARG A 15 24.61 -16.79 6.60
CA ARG A 15 23.20 -16.41 6.77
C ARG A 15 22.87 -16.30 8.25
N THR A 16 22.47 -15.11 8.71
CA THR A 16 22.07 -14.87 10.10
C THR A 16 20.56 -14.96 10.23
N THR A 17 20.09 -15.62 11.28
CA THR A 17 18.66 -15.57 11.67
C THR A 17 18.54 -14.81 12.96
N THR A 18 17.84 -13.68 12.90
CA THR A 18 17.51 -12.86 14.08
C THR A 18 16.05 -13.09 14.45
N VAL A 19 15.75 -13.20 15.74
CA VAL A 19 14.39 -13.40 16.26
C VAL A 19 14.05 -12.27 17.22
N TRP A 20 12.92 -11.59 16.96
CA TRP A 20 12.37 -10.58 17.83
C TRP A 20 11.15 -11.08 18.60
N SER A 21 11.07 -10.72 19.89
CA SER A 21 9.92 -10.98 20.75
C SER A 21 9.82 -9.95 21.87
N GLY A 22 8.64 -9.72 22.41
CA GLY A 22 8.38 -8.71 23.42
C GLY A 22 8.45 -7.30 22.81
N THR A 23 9.04 -6.34 23.51
CA THR A 23 9.19 -4.96 22.99
C THR A 23 10.59 -4.77 22.43
N VAL A 24 10.65 -4.35 21.15
CA VAL A 24 11.89 -4.05 20.40
C VAL A 24 11.88 -2.57 20.08
N VAL A 25 12.89 -1.83 20.53
CA VAL A 25 13.02 -0.39 20.32
C VAL A 25 14.15 -0.12 19.33
N LEU A 26 13.86 0.54 18.23
CA LEU A 26 14.78 0.83 17.13
C LEU A 26 14.84 2.35 16.92
N GLN A 27 15.85 2.99 17.50
CA GLN A 27 16.05 4.44 17.41
C GLN A 27 16.55 4.87 16.02
N ASP A 28 17.34 3.99 15.36
CA ASP A 28 18.06 4.26 14.12
C ASP A 28 17.60 3.28 12.99
N GLY A 29 16.35 2.78 13.07
CA GLY A 29 15.83 1.80 12.12
C GLY A 29 16.50 0.42 12.18
N TYR A 30 16.26 -0.42 11.16
CA TYR A 30 16.90 -1.74 11.07
C TYR A 30 16.93 -2.24 9.63
N THR A 31 18.06 -2.83 9.22
CA THR A 31 18.18 -3.48 7.91
C THR A 31 18.30 -5.00 8.07
N VAL A 32 17.41 -5.73 7.42
CA VAL A 32 17.56 -7.17 7.19
C VAL A 32 18.44 -7.34 5.96
N GLU A 33 19.71 -7.60 6.17
CA GLU A 33 20.71 -7.68 5.10
C GLU A 33 20.43 -8.82 4.12
N SER A 34 20.93 -8.68 2.89
CA SER A 34 20.78 -9.71 1.87
C SER A 34 21.37 -11.05 2.34
N GLY A 35 20.55 -12.09 2.28
CA GLY A 35 20.87 -13.42 2.79
C GLY A 35 20.46 -13.67 4.24
N ASP A 36 20.18 -12.63 5.02
CA ASP A 36 19.73 -12.76 6.41
C ASP A 36 18.23 -12.98 6.53
N ILE A 37 17.81 -13.47 7.68
CA ILE A 37 16.42 -13.72 8.03
C ILE A 37 16.07 -13.01 9.33
N LEU A 38 15.02 -12.20 9.32
CA LEU A 38 14.38 -11.69 10.51
C LEU A 38 13.05 -12.39 10.74
N VAL A 39 12.87 -12.93 11.94
CA VAL A 39 11.61 -13.51 12.41
C VAL A 39 11.08 -12.66 13.54
N VAL A 40 9.87 -12.14 13.39
CA VAL A 40 9.16 -11.40 14.44
C VAL A 40 8.04 -12.28 14.97
N GLN A 41 8.12 -12.64 16.25
CA GLN A 41 7.16 -13.54 16.89
C GLN A 41 5.84 -12.82 17.22
N SER A 42 4.78 -13.60 17.39
CA SER A 42 3.46 -13.08 17.79
C SER A 42 3.52 -12.29 19.10
N GLY A 43 2.71 -11.22 19.18
CA GLY A 43 2.64 -10.34 20.35
C GLY A 43 3.87 -9.45 20.53
N THR A 44 4.74 -9.35 19.54
CA THR A 44 5.85 -8.40 19.55
C THR A 44 5.35 -6.99 19.29
N THR A 45 5.84 -6.02 20.06
CA THR A 45 5.71 -4.59 19.78
C THR A 45 7.05 -4.06 19.29
N ILE A 46 7.06 -3.49 18.09
CA ILE A 46 8.23 -2.83 17.50
C ILE A 46 7.99 -1.32 17.58
N GLN A 47 8.93 -0.60 18.16
CA GLN A 47 8.88 0.86 18.28
C GLN A 47 10.00 1.47 17.45
N LEU A 48 9.63 2.21 16.39
CA LEU A 48 10.55 2.91 15.51
C LEU A 48 10.74 4.38 15.91
N GLY A 49 11.96 4.88 15.69
CA GLY A 49 12.25 6.31 15.75
C GLY A 49 11.52 7.12 14.66
N ASP A 50 11.56 8.43 14.80
CA ASP A 50 10.99 9.38 13.83
C ASP A 50 11.74 9.28 12.48
N ASP A 51 11.01 9.22 11.36
CA ASP A 51 11.52 9.00 10.00
C ASP A 51 12.31 7.69 9.81
N GLU A 52 12.24 6.75 10.77
CA GLU A 52 12.99 5.50 10.69
C GLU A 52 12.20 4.36 10.04
N THR A 53 12.93 3.38 9.49
CA THR A 53 12.35 2.28 8.71
C THR A 53 12.95 0.92 9.03
N ILE A 54 12.19 -0.15 8.78
CA ILE A 54 12.71 -1.51 8.66
C ILE A 54 12.94 -1.80 7.18
N THR A 55 14.19 -1.80 6.75
CA THR A 55 14.58 -2.11 5.35
C THR A 55 14.81 -3.61 5.18
N VAL A 56 14.24 -4.21 4.14
CA VAL A 56 14.31 -5.65 3.89
C VAL A 56 15.00 -5.92 2.55
N ASP A 57 16.28 -6.24 2.61
CA ASP A 57 17.09 -6.77 1.51
C ASP A 57 17.19 -8.31 1.56
N GLY A 58 16.98 -8.88 2.73
CA GLY A 58 16.90 -10.30 3.00
C GLY A 58 15.45 -10.81 3.11
N ARG A 59 15.19 -11.66 4.08
CA ARG A 59 13.88 -12.24 4.34
C ARG A 59 13.30 -11.77 5.66
N LEU A 60 12.09 -11.23 5.65
CA LEU A 60 11.30 -10.89 6.83
C LEU A 60 10.12 -11.85 6.98
N THR A 61 9.94 -12.38 8.18
CA THR A 61 8.78 -13.20 8.54
C THR A 61 8.16 -12.68 9.84
N VAL A 62 7.01 -12.03 9.72
CA VAL A 62 6.19 -11.60 10.86
C VAL A 62 5.13 -12.66 11.12
N GLN A 63 5.05 -13.15 12.35
CA GLN A 63 4.24 -14.29 12.77
C GLN A 63 3.16 -13.88 13.78
N GLY A 64 2.49 -12.76 13.56
CA GLY A 64 1.35 -12.37 14.37
C GLY A 64 0.20 -13.38 14.26
N THR A 65 -0.70 -13.34 15.22
CA THR A 65 -1.95 -14.11 15.23
C THR A 65 -3.11 -13.19 15.56
N THR A 66 -4.34 -13.60 15.29
CA THR A 66 -5.54 -12.82 15.64
C THR A 66 -5.66 -12.50 17.13
N THR A 67 -5.10 -13.34 18.02
CA THR A 67 -5.11 -13.15 19.47
C THR A 67 -3.85 -12.49 20.03
N ALA A 68 -2.78 -12.43 19.24
CA ALA A 68 -1.50 -11.83 19.57
C ALA A 68 -0.86 -11.22 18.31
N PRO A 69 -1.43 -10.14 17.76
CA PRO A 69 -0.88 -9.47 16.59
C PRO A 69 0.50 -8.89 16.90
N VAL A 70 1.28 -8.64 15.86
CA VAL A 70 2.48 -7.82 15.96
C VAL A 70 2.07 -6.38 15.80
N LEU A 71 2.61 -5.48 16.60
CA LEU A 71 2.39 -4.04 16.53
C LEU A 71 3.68 -3.35 16.09
N LEU A 72 3.59 -2.47 15.09
CA LEU A 72 4.62 -1.53 14.68
C LEU A 72 4.09 -0.12 14.91
N GLU A 73 4.74 0.62 15.78
CA GLU A 73 4.32 1.96 16.19
C GLU A 73 5.52 2.92 16.27
N SER A 74 5.26 4.21 16.28
CA SER A 74 6.29 5.22 16.47
C SER A 74 6.63 5.43 17.94
N ILE A 75 7.90 5.75 18.23
CA ILE A 75 8.32 6.26 19.54
C ILE A 75 7.85 7.69 19.73
N LEU A 76 8.02 8.51 18.70
CA LEU A 76 7.65 9.93 18.61
C LEU A 76 7.48 10.28 17.14
N GLY A 77 6.44 11.05 16.80
CA GLY A 77 6.20 11.47 15.42
C GLY A 77 5.71 10.32 14.53
N ASN A 78 6.18 10.27 13.30
CA ASN A 78 5.83 9.26 12.31
C ASN A 78 7.08 8.46 11.92
N HIS A 79 6.91 7.20 11.58
CA HIS A 79 7.97 6.35 11.04
C HIS A 79 7.71 6.00 9.57
N ASP A 80 8.74 5.54 8.85
CA ASP A 80 8.65 5.16 7.43
C ASP A 80 8.30 3.67 7.21
N GLY A 81 7.87 2.97 8.27
CA GLY A 81 7.31 1.63 8.19
C GLY A 81 8.27 0.54 7.74
N ILE A 82 7.81 -0.31 6.81
CA ILE A 82 8.58 -1.45 6.29
C ILE A 82 8.81 -1.26 4.79
N VAL A 83 10.07 -1.34 4.36
CA VAL A 83 10.47 -1.21 2.96
C VAL A 83 11.07 -2.53 2.44
N PHE A 84 10.42 -3.17 1.48
CA PHE A 84 10.96 -4.32 0.76
C PHE A 84 11.68 -3.87 -0.50
N ASN A 85 12.97 -4.12 -0.60
CA ASN A 85 13.75 -3.87 -1.79
C ASN A 85 13.70 -5.06 -2.77
N SER A 86 14.07 -4.83 -4.02
CA SER A 86 14.09 -5.86 -5.07
C SER A 86 15.04 -7.03 -4.78
N THR A 87 16.03 -6.83 -3.91
CA THR A 87 16.93 -7.89 -3.40
C THR A 87 16.20 -8.95 -2.59
N SER A 88 15.03 -8.62 -2.02
CA SER A 88 14.17 -9.54 -1.27
C SER A 88 13.21 -10.35 -2.15
N PHE A 89 13.21 -10.14 -3.49
CA PHE A 89 12.35 -10.87 -4.42
C PHE A 89 12.61 -12.39 -4.36
N GLY A 90 11.52 -13.16 -4.32
CA GLY A 90 11.58 -14.63 -4.31
C GLY A 90 12.11 -15.25 -3.00
N LEU A 91 12.40 -14.47 -1.97
CA LEU A 91 12.90 -14.98 -0.69
C LEU A 91 11.80 -15.47 0.25
N GLY A 92 10.53 -15.27 -0.12
CA GLY A 92 9.37 -15.73 0.63
C GLY A 92 9.15 -14.95 1.93
N SER A 93 9.36 -13.64 1.89
CA SER A 93 8.98 -12.73 2.99
C SER A 93 7.48 -12.77 3.23
N LYS A 94 7.07 -12.70 4.50
CA LYS A 94 5.67 -12.79 4.90
C LYS A 94 5.36 -11.90 6.09
N LEU A 95 4.26 -11.15 6.00
CA LEU A 95 3.67 -10.42 7.12
C LEU A 95 2.32 -11.06 7.45
N GLU A 96 2.13 -11.50 8.68
CA GLU A 96 0.88 -12.10 9.17
C GLU A 96 0.40 -11.37 10.43
N ASN A 97 -0.85 -10.94 10.44
CA ASN A 97 -1.50 -10.23 11.55
C ASN A 97 -0.59 -9.14 12.13
N LEU A 98 -0.24 -8.19 11.27
CA LEU A 98 0.56 -7.01 11.61
C LEU A 98 -0.33 -5.78 11.64
N THR A 99 -0.24 -4.99 12.70
CA THR A 99 -0.83 -3.65 12.76
C THR A 99 0.29 -2.62 12.74
N ILE A 100 0.18 -1.64 11.83
CA ILE A 100 1.09 -0.49 11.70
C ILE A 100 0.28 0.76 12.03
N THR A 101 0.78 1.60 12.92
CA THR A 101 0.11 2.85 13.32
C THR A 101 1.03 4.04 13.18
N ASP A 102 0.44 5.19 12.80
CA ASP A 102 1.11 6.49 12.79
C ASP A 102 2.40 6.49 11.94
N ALA A 103 2.31 6.00 10.72
CA ALA A 103 3.40 5.93 9.76
C ALA A 103 3.30 7.03 8.70
N GLU A 104 4.42 7.53 8.18
CA GLU A 104 4.42 8.29 6.93
C GLU A 104 4.10 7.34 5.76
N TYR A 105 4.78 6.21 5.70
CA TYR A 105 4.48 5.07 4.82
C TYR A 105 4.33 3.79 5.65
N GLY A 106 3.24 3.05 5.46
CA GLY A 106 3.05 1.79 6.20
C GLY A 106 3.94 0.67 5.66
N VAL A 107 3.71 0.22 4.43
CA VAL A 107 4.53 -0.79 3.73
C VAL A 107 4.84 -0.32 2.32
N THR A 108 6.12 -0.24 1.97
CA THR A 108 6.59 0.08 0.63
C THR A 108 7.27 -1.13 -0.01
N ILE A 109 6.96 -1.46 -1.26
CA ILE A 109 7.49 -2.64 -1.95
C ILE A 109 8.08 -2.22 -3.30
N TYR A 110 9.40 -2.32 -3.44
CA TYR A 110 10.15 -2.06 -4.66
C TYR A 110 10.54 -3.38 -5.34
N GLY A 111 9.87 -3.76 -6.42
CA GLY A 111 10.24 -4.90 -7.24
C GLY A 111 10.33 -6.24 -6.49
N SER A 112 9.57 -6.42 -5.43
CA SER A 112 9.55 -7.61 -4.58
C SER A 112 8.16 -8.24 -4.54
N ASP A 113 8.05 -9.43 -3.95
CA ASP A 113 6.85 -10.26 -3.97
C ASP A 113 6.47 -10.85 -2.59
N PRO A 114 6.47 -10.06 -1.50
CA PRO A 114 6.08 -10.57 -0.19
C PRO A 114 4.61 -10.99 -0.16
N ILE A 115 4.28 -11.84 0.81
CA ILE A 115 2.89 -12.21 1.13
C ILE A 115 2.46 -11.38 2.34
N LEU A 116 1.38 -10.63 2.20
CA LEU A 116 0.77 -9.83 3.27
C LEU A 116 -0.60 -10.42 3.59
N ASN A 117 -0.77 -10.94 4.80
CA ASN A 117 -2.02 -11.49 5.28
C ASN A 117 -2.45 -10.78 6.56
N ASP A 118 -3.71 -10.36 6.63
CA ASP A 118 -4.29 -9.70 7.80
C ASP A 118 -3.42 -8.48 8.23
N LEU A 119 -3.12 -7.61 7.26
CA LEU A 119 -2.38 -6.37 7.52
C LEU A 119 -3.37 -5.24 7.81
N THR A 120 -3.17 -4.56 8.92
CA THR A 120 -3.91 -3.34 9.26
C THR A 120 -2.94 -2.15 9.29
N VAL A 121 -3.28 -1.06 8.59
CA VAL A 121 -2.53 0.20 8.62
C VAL A 121 -3.48 1.31 9.07
N ILE A 122 -3.12 2.00 10.13
CA ILE A 122 -3.93 3.06 10.75
C ILE A 122 -3.15 4.36 10.73
N ASN A 123 -3.79 5.44 10.28
CA ASN A 123 -3.23 6.80 10.24
C ASN A 123 -1.91 6.90 9.44
N ALA A 124 -1.86 6.34 8.23
CA ALA A 124 -0.72 6.58 7.36
C ALA A 124 -0.83 7.98 6.70
N ASP A 125 0.15 8.85 6.91
CA ASP A 125 0.08 10.23 6.43
C ASP A 125 0.19 10.32 4.91
N ARG A 126 1.07 9.55 4.29
CA ARG A 126 1.26 9.57 2.84
C ARG A 126 0.58 8.40 2.15
N VAL A 127 1.11 7.21 2.32
CA VAL A 127 0.60 6.01 1.64
C VAL A 127 0.64 4.82 2.59
N ALA A 128 -0.52 4.19 2.80
CA ALA A 128 -0.56 3.03 3.69
C ALA A 128 0.16 1.81 3.10
N VAL A 129 -0.05 1.50 1.81
CA VAL A 129 0.68 0.44 1.10
C VAL A 129 1.05 0.94 -0.30
N ASP A 130 2.34 0.97 -0.62
CA ASP A 130 2.88 1.53 -1.87
C ASP A 130 3.70 0.50 -2.67
N LEU A 131 3.32 0.23 -3.91
CA LEU A 131 3.91 -0.77 -4.79
C LEU A 131 4.56 -0.13 -5.99
N PHE A 132 5.86 -0.38 -6.20
CA PHE A 132 6.65 0.18 -7.29
C PHE A 132 7.50 -0.84 -8.04
N SER A 133 8.01 -0.43 -9.20
CA SER A 133 9.10 -1.10 -9.91
C SER A 133 8.83 -2.58 -10.16
N SER A 134 7.64 -2.89 -10.69
CA SER A 134 7.19 -4.26 -10.98
C SER A 134 6.97 -5.13 -9.73
N ALA A 135 6.61 -4.52 -8.62
CA ALA A 135 6.21 -5.26 -7.42
C ALA A 135 5.01 -6.18 -7.71
N SER A 136 5.05 -7.39 -7.21
CA SER A 136 4.01 -8.40 -7.44
C SER A 136 3.61 -9.16 -6.16
N PRO A 137 3.31 -8.46 -5.05
CA PRO A 137 2.93 -9.11 -3.81
C PRO A 137 1.59 -9.84 -3.94
N ARG A 138 1.38 -10.79 -3.03
CA ARG A 138 0.07 -11.33 -2.75
C ARG A 138 -0.44 -10.72 -1.45
N ILE A 139 -1.62 -10.11 -1.50
CA ILE A 139 -2.22 -9.41 -0.35
C ILE A 139 -3.58 -10.03 -0.08
N ASN A 140 -3.81 -10.45 1.16
CA ASN A 140 -5.10 -10.96 1.62
C ASN A 140 -5.50 -10.22 2.90
N ASP A 141 -6.73 -9.74 2.94
CA ASP A 141 -7.36 -9.11 4.09
C ASP A 141 -6.55 -7.88 4.60
N LEU A 142 -6.50 -6.85 3.75
CA LEU A 142 -5.89 -5.55 4.05
C LEU A 142 -6.94 -4.58 4.60
N VAL A 143 -6.66 -3.99 5.75
CA VAL A 143 -7.47 -2.91 6.34
C VAL A 143 -6.64 -1.64 6.40
N ILE A 144 -7.18 -0.54 5.88
CA ILE A 144 -6.59 0.80 5.95
C ILE A 144 -7.65 1.73 6.57
N ASP A 145 -7.31 2.33 7.69
CA ASP A 145 -8.22 3.18 8.45
C ASP A 145 -7.56 4.53 8.79
N GLY A 146 -8.13 5.59 8.24
CA GLY A 146 -7.62 6.94 8.39
C GLY A 146 -6.27 7.19 7.71
N GLY A 147 -5.93 8.44 7.57
CA GLY A 147 -4.62 8.86 7.05
C GLY A 147 -4.66 10.19 6.30
N GLY A 148 -3.48 10.81 6.16
CA GLY A 148 -3.34 12.11 5.55
C GLY A 148 -3.86 13.26 6.42
N GLN A 149 -4.07 13.02 7.69
CA GLN A 149 -4.64 13.99 8.63
C GLN A 149 -3.69 15.16 8.93
N ASP A 150 -2.41 14.99 8.71
CA ASP A 150 -1.46 16.04 9.02
C ASP A 150 -1.40 17.07 7.89
N VAL A 151 -1.79 18.25 8.28
CA VAL A 151 -2.21 19.36 7.46
C VAL A 151 -1.05 20.10 6.82
N HIS A 152 -0.27 19.47 6.05
CA HIS A 152 0.37 20.21 4.98
C HIS A 152 -0.62 20.40 3.82
N ALA A 153 -1.82 20.90 4.15
CA ALA A 153 -2.95 21.16 3.25
C ALA A 153 -2.62 22.09 2.06
N PHE A 154 -1.38 22.50 1.91
CA PHE A 154 -0.85 23.27 0.80
C PHE A 154 0.30 22.57 0.05
N SER A 155 0.61 21.32 0.42
CA SER A 155 1.57 20.56 -0.37
C SER A 155 0.95 20.23 -1.72
N THR A 156 1.56 20.69 -2.79
CA THR A 156 1.22 20.28 -4.17
C THR A 156 1.59 18.81 -4.44
N SER A 157 2.05 18.09 -3.44
CA SER A 157 2.38 16.68 -3.51
C SER A 157 1.09 15.86 -3.51
N TRP A 158 0.83 15.20 -4.62
CA TRP A 158 -0.30 14.29 -4.86
C TRP A 158 -0.20 12.94 -4.11
N ARG A 159 0.77 12.79 -3.19
CA ARG A 159 1.09 11.54 -2.48
C ARG A 159 0.76 11.60 -0.98
N TYR A 160 -0.28 12.28 -0.58
CA TYR A 160 -0.75 12.29 0.81
C TYR A 160 -2.14 11.67 0.90
N GLY A 161 -2.38 10.87 1.96
CA GLY A 161 -3.67 10.27 2.25
C GLY A 161 -4.11 9.28 1.17
N ILE A 162 -3.20 8.43 0.71
CA ILE A 162 -3.48 7.34 -0.24
C ILE A 162 -3.49 6.01 0.51
N GLY A 163 -4.52 5.21 0.27
CA GLY A 163 -4.61 3.87 0.86
C GLY A 163 -3.65 2.88 0.19
N LEU A 164 -4.07 2.27 -0.92
CA LEU A 164 -3.26 1.33 -1.69
C LEU A 164 -2.83 1.98 -3.01
N SER A 165 -1.53 2.20 -3.19
CA SER A 165 -0.94 2.73 -4.42
C SER A 165 -0.22 1.63 -5.20
N ILE A 166 -0.54 1.49 -6.49
CA ILE A 166 0.00 0.46 -7.38
C ILE A 166 0.54 1.14 -8.63
N GLY A 167 1.85 1.22 -8.73
CA GLY A 167 2.50 1.98 -9.78
C GLY A 167 3.70 1.30 -10.43
N ALA A 168 4.22 1.94 -11.47
CA ALA A 168 5.45 1.56 -12.16
C ALA A 168 5.52 0.07 -12.51
N TYR A 169 4.57 -0.40 -13.34
CA TYR A 169 4.47 -1.78 -13.86
C TYR A 169 4.15 -2.85 -12.81
N SER A 170 3.74 -2.48 -11.61
CA SER A 170 3.37 -3.43 -10.57
C SER A 170 2.08 -4.19 -10.92
N ALA A 171 1.99 -5.44 -10.48
CA ALA A 171 0.86 -6.31 -10.81
C ALA A 171 0.54 -7.26 -9.64
N PRO A 172 0.01 -6.76 -8.51
CA PRO A 172 -0.31 -7.58 -7.35
C PRO A 172 -1.53 -8.49 -7.60
N ILE A 173 -1.67 -9.50 -6.74
CA ILE A 173 -2.91 -10.26 -6.55
C ILE A 173 -3.44 -9.91 -5.16
N VAL A 174 -4.60 -9.28 -5.11
CA VAL A 174 -5.19 -8.76 -3.88
C VAL A 174 -6.58 -9.33 -3.69
N ASN A 175 -6.86 -9.80 -2.48
CA ASN A 175 -8.19 -10.29 -2.11
C ASN A 175 -8.57 -9.79 -0.71
N GLY A 176 -9.71 -9.15 -0.58
CA GLY A 176 -10.17 -8.56 0.67
C GLY A 176 -9.42 -7.26 0.99
N VAL A 177 -10.02 -6.12 0.66
CA VAL A 177 -9.47 -4.81 1.02
C VAL A 177 -10.60 -3.95 1.57
N THR A 178 -10.37 -3.38 2.74
CA THR A 178 -11.23 -2.33 3.30
C THR A 178 -10.41 -1.07 3.49
N ILE A 179 -10.89 0.05 2.94
CA ILE A 179 -10.24 1.36 3.04
C ILE A 179 -11.27 2.38 3.49
N ASP A 180 -11.01 3.08 4.57
CA ASP A 180 -11.91 4.09 5.13
C ASP A 180 -11.17 5.37 5.55
N GLY A 181 -11.85 6.51 5.41
CA GLY A 181 -11.46 7.76 6.07
C GLY A 181 -10.20 8.46 5.54
N LEU A 182 -9.89 8.41 4.23
CA LEU A 182 -8.70 9.04 3.65
C LEU A 182 -9.01 10.39 2.98
N ILE A 183 -7.97 11.22 2.82
CA ILE A 183 -8.11 12.58 2.26
C ILE A 183 -7.79 12.70 0.77
N SER A 184 -7.36 11.65 0.09
CA SER A 184 -6.98 11.73 -1.32
C SER A 184 -7.53 10.56 -2.16
N ARG A 185 -6.98 9.38 -2.03
CA ARG A 185 -7.37 8.24 -2.85
C ARG A 185 -7.43 6.97 -2.02
N GLY A 186 -8.52 6.23 -2.14
CA GLY A 186 -8.58 4.89 -1.54
C GLY A 186 -7.63 3.94 -2.27
N LEU A 187 -7.92 3.64 -3.53
CA LEU A 187 -7.09 2.84 -4.43
C LEU A 187 -6.53 3.73 -5.55
N ASN A 188 -5.22 3.66 -5.78
CA ASN A 188 -4.53 4.46 -6.79
C ASN A 188 -3.70 3.59 -7.73
N TYR A 189 -4.07 3.52 -9.01
CA TYR A 189 -3.30 2.88 -10.07
C TYR A 189 -2.63 3.91 -10.97
N TRP A 190 -1.33 3.70 -11.29
CA TRP A 190 -0.59 4.58 -12.21
C TRP A 190 0.58 3.85 -12.89
N GLY A 191 1.13 4.44 -13.96
CA GLY A 191 2.41 4.01 -14.52
C GLY A 191 2.40 2.62 -15.18
N ASN A 192 1.40 2.33 -16.02
CA ASN A 192 1.25 1.09 -16.77
C ASN A 192 1.18 -0.17 -15.87
N SER A 193 0.61 -0.02 -14.70
CA SER A 193 0.41 -1.11 -13.76
C SER A 193 -0.86 -1.89 -14.04
N GLY A 194 -1.02 -3.03 -13.36
CA GLY A 194 -2.14 -3.94 -13.54
C GLY A 194 -2.36 -4.80 -12.31
N GLY A 195 -2.64 -6.08 -12.53
CA GLY A 195 -2.94 -7.03 -11.47
C GLY A 195 -4.44 -7.21 -11.25
N MET A 196 -4.78 -7.90 -10.18
CA MET A 196 -6.16 -8.25 -9.86
C MET A 196 -6.48 -7.87 -8.41
N ILE A 197 -7.62 -7.21 -8.22
CA ILE A 197 -8.20 -6.94 -6.90
C ILE A 197 -9.61 -7.52 -6.87
N SER A 198 -9.93 -8.23 -5.81
CA SER A 198 -11.27 -8.75 -5.54
C SER A 198 -11.71 -8.43 -4.11
N ASN A 199 -13.03 -8.32 -3.90
CA ASN A 199 -13.63 -8.01 -2.60
C ASN A 199 -13.08 -6.70 -2.01
N LEU A 200 -13.31 -5.60 -2.71
CA LEU A 200 -12.83 -4.26 -2.36
C LEU A 200 -13.96 -3.41 -1.77
N GLN A 201 -13.76 -2.87 -0.59
CA GLN A 201 -14.66 -1.91 0.05
C GLN A 201 -13.90 -0.60 0.31
N ILE A 202 -14.41 0.51 -0.21
CA ILE A 202 -13.82 1.85 -0.03
C ILE A 202 -14.93 2.80 0.43
N SER A 203 -14.67 3.54 1.51
CA SER A 203 -15.60 4.53 2.00
C SER A 203 -14.93 5.78 2.56
N ASN A 204 -15.71 6.88 2.60
CA ASN A 204 -15.33 8.13 3.24
C ASN A 204 -14.02 8.74 2.71
N ILE A 205 -13.84 8.76 1.39
CA ILE A 205 -12.67 9.40 0.75
C ILE A 205 -13.04 10.83 0.38
N SER A 206 -12.53 11.80 1.11
CA SER A 206 -12.85 13.21 0.88
C SER A 206 -11.62 14.11 1.02
N GLY A 207 -11.41 15.01 0.08
CA GLY A 207 -10.25 15.91 0.05
C GLY A 207 -10.59 17.37 0.29
N ALA A 208 -9.64 18.14 0.82
CA ALA A 208 -9.79 19.57 1.01
C ALA A 208 -9.86 20.38 -0.30
N THR A 209 -9.47 19.81 -1.43
CA THR A 209 -9.52 20.42 -2.75
C THR A 209 -10.35 19.58 -3.72
N LEU A 210 -11.39 20.17 -4.25
CA LEU A 210 -12.51 19.64 -5.03
C LEU A 210 -12.20 18.68 -6.20
N ALA A 211 -10.96 18.49 -6.60
CA ALA A 211 -10.65 17.88 -7.89
C ALA A 211 -9.92 16.54 -7.85
N ILE A 212 -9.46 16.06 -6.69
CA ILE A 212 -8.46 14.99 -6.66
C ILE A 212 -8.87 13.79 -5.79
N ALA A 213 -9.78 13.93 -4.83
CA ALA A 213 -10.17 12.83 -3.97
C ALA A 213 -11.09 11.85 -4.71
N ALA A 214 -10.76 10.56 -4.69
CA ALA A 214 -11.52 9.50 -5.32
C ALA A 214 -11.43 8.19 -4.54
N GLY A 215 -12.51 7.42 -4.52
CA GLY A 215 -12.46 6.06 -4.00
C GLY A 215 -11.45 5.23 -4.80
N ILE A 216 -11.63 5.14 -6.12
CA ILE A 216 -10.70 4.46 -7.02
C ILE A 216 -10.20 5.46 -8.08
N TRP A 217 -8.87 5.55 -8.22
CA TRP A 217 -8.20 6.31 -9.27
C TRP A 217 -7.38 5.39 -10.15
N VAL A 218 -7.63 5.41 -11.45
CA VAL A 218 -6.85 4.62 -12.44
C VAL A 218 -6.30 5.55 -13.50
N GLU A 219 -4.98 5.67 -13.54
CA GLU A 219 -4.26 6.47 -14.53
C GLU A 219 -3.29 5.58 -15.30
N ASP A 220 -3.37 5.61 -16.63
CA ASP A 220 -2.45 4.88 -17.52
C ASP A 220 -2.20 3.41 -17.12
N SER A 221 -3.25 2.70 -16.70
CA SER A 221 -3.13 1.37 -16.09
C SER A 221 -4.29 0.45 -16.49
N ARG A 222 -4.15 -0.86 -16.25
CA ARG A 222 -5.10 -1.88 -16.70
C ARG A 222 -5.39 -2.96 -15.65
N PRO A 223 -5.89 -2.58 -14.46
CA PRO A 223 -6.29 -3.55 -13.46
C PRO A 223 -7.56 -4.30 -13.86
N LEU A 224 -7.71 -5.51 -13.28
CA LEU A 224 -8.99 -6.19 -13.15
C LEU A 224 -9.47 -6.01 -11.70
N ILE A 225 -10.62 -5.36 -11.52
CA ILE A 225 -11.23 -5.12 -10.21
C ILE A 225 -12.60 -5.80 -10.19
N THR A 226 -12.81 -6.69 -9.25
CA THR A 226 -14.06 -7.45 -9.14
C THR A 226 -14.66 -7.31 -7.74
N ASP A 227 -15.99 -7.35 -7.65
CA ASP A 227 -16.70 -7.32 -6.38
C ASP A 227 -16.28 -6.10 -5.53
N SER A 228 -16.49 -4.90 -6.10
CA SER A 228 -16.09 -3.65 -5.45
C SER A 228 -17.30 -2.81 -5.03
N GLU A 229 -17.20 -2.23 -3.83
CA GLU A 229 -18.15 -1.26 -3.29
C GLU A 229 -17.42 0.04 -2.95
N VAL A 230 -17.89 1.16 -3.49
CA VAL A 230 -17.31 2.50 -3.28
C VAL A 230 -18.42 3.44 -2.82
N THR A 231 -18.34 3.91 -1.57
CA THR A 231 -19.42 4.69 -0.97
C THR A 231 -18.89 5.96 -0.29
N ARG A 232 -19.72 6.99 -0.27
CA ARG A 232 -19.43 8.27 0.44
C ARG A 232 -18.07 8.86 0.09
N CYS A 233 -17.72 8.86 -1.17
CA CYS A 233 -16.47 9.45 -1.68
C CYS A 233 -16.77 10.77 -2.40
N ASP A 234 -15.80 11.67 -2.48
CA ASP A 234 -15.94 12.88 -3.29
C ASP A 234 -16.18 12.52 -4.76
N ASN A 235 -15.35 11.65 -5.31
CA ASN A 235 -15.62 10.96 -6.56
C ASN A 235 -15.53 9.44 -6.32
N GLY A 236 -16.41 8.66 -6.92
CA GLY A 236 -16.41 7.21 -6.77
C GLY A 236 -15.23 6.58 -7.53
N ILE A 237 -15.37 6.40 -8.85
CA ILE A 237 -14.34 5.83 -9.73
C ILE A 237 -13.89 6.89 -10.74
N PHE A 238 -12.60 7.15 -10.79
CA PHE A 238 -11.97 8.05 -11.74
C PHE A 238 -10.96 7.31 -12.63
N VAL A 239 -11.19 7.30 -13.93
CA VAL A 239 -10.30 6.68 -14.91
C VAL A 239 -9.74 7.75 -15.84
N ARG A 240 -8.42 7.81 -15.96
CA ARG A 240 -7.72 8.84 -16.76
C ARG A 240 -6.63 8.25 -17.63
N HIS A 241 -6.51 8.76 -18.84
CA HIS A 241 -5.41 8.47 -19.74
C HIS A 241 -4.62 9.75 -20.06
N ILE A 242 -3.32 9.75 -19.79
CA ILE A 242 -2.45 10.92 -19.98
C ILE A 242 -1.25 10.62 -20.86
N THR A 243 -0.60 9.48 -20.69
CA THR A 243 0.71 9.21 -21.28
C THR A 243 0.59 8.49 -22.60
N SER A 244 1.11 9.10 -23.66
CA SER A 244 1.18 8.46 -24.97
C SER A 244 2.01 7.18 -24.93
N GLY A 245 1.55 6.13 -25.61
CA GLY A 245 2.21 4.83 -25.66
C GLY A 245 1.86 3.88 -24.52
N TRP A 246 1.16 4.33 -23.49
CA TRP A 246 0.59 3.46 -22.47
C TRP A 246 -0.87 3.15 -22.77
N THR A 247 -1.39 2.11 -22.16
CA THR A 247 -2.78 1.69 -22.35
C THR A 247 -3.55 1.84 -21.05
N THR A 248 -4.61 2.63 -21.07
CA THR A 248 -5.57 2.68 -19.95
C THR A 248 -6.76 1.81 -20.31
N ARG A 249 -6.85 0.66 -19.64
CA ARG A 249 -7.91 -0.30 -19.92
C ARG A 249 -8.32 -1.08 -18.67
N PRO A 250 -8.79 -0.40 -17.61
CA PRO A 250 -9.30 -1.07 -16.43
C PRO A 250 -10.56 -1.87 -16.78
N THR A 251 -10.75 -2.98 -16.11
CA THR A 251 -11.97 -3.77 -16.14
C THR A 251 -12.56 -3.85 -14.74
N PHE A 252 -13.81 -3.44 -14.62
CA PHE A 252 -14.59 -3.51 -13.39
C PHE A 252 -15.72 -4.53 -13.60
N VAL A 253 -15.84 -5.49 -12.71
CA VAL A 253 -16.89 -6.52 -12.74
C VAL A 253 -17.61 -6.51 -11.39
N ARG A 254 -18.92 -6.34 -11.39
CA ARG A 254 -19.75 -6.21 -10.18
C ARG A 254 -19.24 -5.09 -9.29
N ALA A 255 -19.29 -3.87 -9.80
CA ALA A 255 -18.91 -2.68 -9.06
C ALA A 255 -20.16 -1.87 -8.65
N THR A 256 -20.25 -1.55 -7.38
CA THR A 256 -21.29 -0.66 -6.81
C THR A 256 -20.65 0.67 -6.45
N VAL A 257 -21.27 1.78 -6.86
CA VAL A 257 -20.82 3.13 -6.53
C VAL A 257 -22.01 3.95 -6.02
N GLU A 258 -21.98 4.30 -4.74
CA GLU A 258 -23.06 5.01 -4.07
C GLU A 258 -22.59 6.27 -3.34
N ASP A 259 -23.52 7.19 -3.13
CA ASP A 259 -23.33 8.39 -2.30
C ASP A 259 -22.08 9.23 -2.62
N SER A 260 -21.68 9.28 -3.90
CA SER A 260 -20.58 10.13 -4.34
C SER A 260 -20.99 11.61 -4.33
N GLN A 261 -20.16 12.47 -3.70
CA GLN A 261 -20.50 13.89 -3.54
C GLN A 261 -20.52 14.65 -4.88
N TYR A 262 -19.59 14.34 -5.79
CA TYR A 262 -19.46 15.04 -7.06
C TYR A 262 -19.77 14.16 -8.26
N ARG A 263 -19.13 12.99 -8.37
CA ARG A 263 -19.28 12.08 -9.52
C ARG A 263 -19.20 10.63 -9.08
N GLY A 264 -20.16 9.81 -9.51
CA GLY A 264 -20.11 8.37 -9.31
C GLY A 264 -18.93 7.78 -10.10
N ILE A 265 -18.99 7.92 -11.45
CA ILE A 265 -17.93 7.42 -12.35
C ILE A 265 -17.51 8.52 -13.30
N MET A 266 -16.22 8.72 -13.46
CA MET A 266 -15.64 9.64 -14.42
C MET A 266 -14.57 8.96 -15.24
N VAL A 267 -14.67 9.18 -16.56
CA VAL A 267 -13.71 8.65 -17.53
C VAL A 267 -13.18 9.83 -18.36
N GLU A 268 -11.89 10.11 -18.28
CA GLU A 268 -11.25 11.28 -18.88
C GLU A 268 -10.09 10.88 -19.79
N GLN A 269 -10.10 11.39 -21.00
CA GLN A 269 -8.97 11.29 -21.92
C GLN A 269 -8.33 12.67 -22.15
N TYR A 270 -7.07 12.79 -21.87
CA TYR A 270 -6.29 13.97 -22.21
C TYR A 270 -5.89 13.90 -23.69
N ASN A 271 -6.51 14.72 -24.56
CA ASN A 271 -6.15 14.83 -25.96
C ASN A 271 -4.82 15.58 -26.14
N HIS A 272 -3.70 14.86 -26.13
CA HIS A 272 -2.51 15.37 -26.79
C HIS A 272 -2.67 15.16 -28.29
N SER A 273 -2.80 16.24 -29.06
CA SER A 273 -3.08 16.30 -30.49
C SER A 273 -2.09 15.59 -31.43
N LEU A 274 -1.14 14.84 -30.89
CA LEU A 274 -0.08 14.17 -31.68
C LEU A 274 -0.13 12.63 -31.63
N TYR A 275 -1.05 12.00 -30.87
CA TYR A 275 -1.03 10.53 -30.67
C TYR A 275 -2.43 9.92 -30.60
N SER A 276 -3.14 9.94 -31.74
CA SER A 276 -4.56 9.57 -31.83
C SER A 276 -4.89 8.07 -31.88
N ASN A 277 -3.94 7.16 -31.64
CA ASN A 277 -4.16 5.73 -31.92
C ASN A 277 -3.93 4.79 -30.69
N VAL A 278 -3.93 5.28 -29.47
CA VAL A 278 -3.86 4.39 -28.29
C VAL A 278 -5.27 3.99 -27.89
N PRO A 279 -5.61 2.70 -27.86
CA PRO A 279 -6.93 2.25 -27.44
C PRO A 279 -7.15 2.59 -25.96
N TYR A 280 -8.16 3.40 -25.72
CA TYR A 280 -8.65 3.76 -24.42
C TYR A 280 -10.04 3.16 -24.24
N ASN A 281 -10.19 2.21 -23.33
CA ASN A 281 -11.47 1.58 -23.04
C ASN A 281 -11.52 1.14 -21.58
N ALA A 282 -12.27 1.82 -20.74
CA ALA A 282 -12.71 1.25 -19.48
C ALA A 282 -13.88 0.29 -19.76
N VAL A 283 -13.85 -0.88 -19.15
CA VAL A 283 -14.91 -1.89 -19.25
C VAL A 283 -15.60 -1.98 -17.89
N PHE A 284 -16.93 -1.85 -17.91
CA PHE A 284 -17.78 -2.02 -16.74
C PHE A 284 -18.80 -3.12 -17.04
N GLU A 285 -18.81 -4.16 -16.22
CA GLU A 285 -19.75 -5.28 -16.30
C GLU A 285 -20.51 -5.37 -14.97
N ASP A 286 -21.83 -5.53 -15.03
CA ASP A 286 -22.70 -5.62 -13.85
C ASP A 286 -22.50 -4.45 -12.87
N LEU A 287 -22.69 -3.24 -13.35
CA LEU A 287 -22.56 -2.00 -12.59
C LEU A 287 -23.88 -1.66 -11.88
N GLU A 288 -23.84 -1.40 -10.59
CA GLU A 288 -24.95 -0.88 -9.78
C GLU A 288 -24.63 0.47 -9.15
#